data_615d695ce0fe9a49e673fbe8cc4ceb81
#
_entry.id   615d695ce0fe9a49e673fbe8cc4ceb81
#
_cell.length_a   1.000
_cell.length_b   1.000
_cell.length_c   1.000
_cell.angle_alpha   90.00
_cell.angle_beta   90.00
_cell.angle_gamma   90.00
#
_symmetry.space_group_name_H-M   'P 1'
#
loop_
_entity.id
_entity.type
_entity.pdbx_description
1 polymer ?
#
loop_
_entity_poly.entity_id
_entity_poly.type
_entity_poly.pdbx_seq_one_letter_code
_entity_poly.pdbx_strand_id
1 'polypeptide(L)'
;MAKYKITKTDEYYTYELPAHNECKLTRLHDPADVEGGKLILSRSHFLPAGGGTDFSTNAAESIYYVAKGKLLFKGEDGQETLLEEGDSVHIAANSPKCVTNVGVETAIMLVILL
;
A
#
# COMPACT_ATOMS: atom_id res chain seq x y z
N MET A 1 -20.71 -11.13 16.48
CA MET A 1 -19.73 -10.42 15.63
C MET A 1 -18.83 -9.56 16.49
N ALA A 2 -17.55 -9.61 16.25
CA ALA A 2 -16.57 -8.90 17.08
C ALA A 2 -16.63 -7.39 16.83
N LYS A 3 -16.38 -6.60 17.88
CA LYS A 3 -16.31 -5.14 17.78
C LYS A 3 -14.91 -4.66 17.41
N TYR A 4 -13.90 -5.49 17.64
CA TYR A 4 -12.53 -5.20 17.23
C TYR A 4 -11.78 -6.50 16.97
N LYS A 5 -10.68 -6.38 16.25
CA LYS A 5 -9.73 -7.49 16.07
C LYS A 5 -8.30 -6.96 16.18
N ILE A 6 -7.49 -7.67 16.95
CA ILE A 6 -6.06 -7.40 17.07
C ILE A 6 -5.32 -8.38 16.18
N THR A 7 -4.45 -7.85 15.31
CA THR A 7 -3.56 -8.68 14.50
C THR A 7 -2.14 -8.46 14.97
N LYS A 8 -1.54 -9.50 15.54
CA LYS A 8 -0.15 -9.48 15.98
C LYS A 8 0.78 -9.67 14.77
N THR A 9 2.04 -9.35 14.93
CA THR A 9 3.00 -9.39 13.82
C THR A 9 3.21 -10.77 13.22
N ASP A 10 2.84 -11.84 13.90
CA ASP A 10 2.95 -13.22 13.45
C ASP A 10 1.63 -13.81 12.95
N GLU A 11 0.57 -13.02 12.90
CA GLU A 11 -0.77 -13.48 12.57
C GLU A 11 -1.29 -12.99 11.22
N TYR A 12 -0.49 -12.28 10.47
CA TYR A 12 -0.85 -11.78 9.14
C TYR A 12 -0.60 -12.84 8.06
N TYR A 13 -1.14 -12.63 6.86
CA TYR A 13 -0.85 -13.48 5.72
C TYR A 13 -0.32 -12.65 4.54
N THR A 14 0.48 -13.30 3.69
CA THR A 14 1.01 -12.69 2.48
C THR A 14 0.16 -13.07 1.28
N TYR A 15 0.19 -12.23 0.26
CA TYR A 15 -0.56 -12.45 -0.96
C TYR A 15 0.19 -11.82 -2.14
N GLU A 16 -0.24 -12.16 -3.35
CA GLU A 16 0.32 -11.60 -4.57
C GLU A 16 -0.77 -10.90 -5.36
N LEU A 17 -0.40 -9.84 -6.06
CA LEU A 17 -1.28 -9.10 -6.94
C LEU A 17 -0.57 -8.87 -8.27
N PRO A 18 -1.31 -8.82 -9.40
CA PRO A 18 -0.74 -8.41 -10.67
C PRO A 18 -0.25 -6.96 -10.59
N ALA A 19 0.65 -6.58 -11.49
CA ALA A 19 1.19 -5.22 -11.58
C ALA A 19 1.98 -4.77 -10.32
N HIS A 20 2.42 -5.72 -9.50
CA HIS A 20 3.28 -5.49 -8.33
C HIS A 20 4.60 -6.23 -8.55
N ASN A 21 5.72 -5.51 -8.41
CA ASN A 21 7.05 -5.99 -8.78
C ASN A 21 8.01 -5.92 -7.60
N GLU A 22 8.84 -6.96 -7.46
CA GLU A 22 9.91 -7.02 -6.45
C GLU A 22 9.42 -6.57 -5.08
N CYS A 23 8.35 -7.20 -4.61
CA CYS A 23 7.67 -6.78 -3.39
C CYS A 23 7.12 -7.97 -2.62
N LYS A 24 6.80 -7.69 -1.35
CA LYS A 24 6.04 -8.60 -0.49
C LYS A 24 4.83 -7.84 0.02
N LEU A 25 3.65 -8.40 -0.22
CA LEU A 25 2.38 -7.80 0.20
C LEU A 25 1.84 -8.60 1.39
N THR A 26 1.42 -7.88 2.43
CA THR A 26 0.93 -8.48 3.67
C THR A 26 -0.41 -7.87 4.03
N ARG A 27 -1.42 -8.72 4.25
CA ARG A 27 -2.74 -8.28 4.72
C ARG A 27 -2.77 -8.29 6.23
N LEU A 28 -3.09 -7.15 6.83
CA LEU A 28 -3.18 -6.98 8.28
C LEU A 28 -4.62 -7.02 8.76
N HIS A 29 -5.52 -6.34 8.07
CA HIS A 29 -6.94 -6.32 8.39
C HIS A 29 -7.80 -6.33 7.15
N ASP A 30 -8.99 -6.90 7.26
CA ASP A 30 -9.99 -6.87 6.21
C ASP A 30 -11.40 -6.62 6.80
N PRO A 31 -12.41 -6.38 5.94
CA PRO A 31 -13.75 -6.04 6.43
C PRO A 31 -14.39 -7.08 7.34
N ALA A 32 -14.01 -8.35 7.20
CA ALA A 32 -14.60 -9.42 8.01
C ALA A 32 -14.13 -9.40 9.48
N ASP A 33 -13.12 -8.60 9.80
CA ASP A 33 -12.56 -8.56 11.16
C ASP A 33 -13.55 -8.07 12.20
N VAL A 34 -14.43 -7.13 11.83
CA VAL A 34 -15.33 -6.48 12.76
C VAL A 34 -16.74 -6.37 12.19
N GLU A 35 -17.70 -6.21 13.08
CA GLU A 35 -19.09 -5.99 12.70
C GLU A 35 -19.23 -4.71 11.87
N GLY A 36 -19.83 -4.82 10.69
CA GLY A 36 -19.98 -3.67 9.77
C GLY A 36 -18.69 -3.17 9.15
N GLY A 37 -17.63 -3.97 9.18
CA GLY A 37 -16.32 -3.57 8.72
C GLY A 37 -16.29 -3.24 7.23
N LYS A 38 -15.48 -2.25 6.84
CA LYS A 38 -15.32 -1.80 5.46
C LYS A 38 -13.86 -1.61 5.08
N LEU A 39 -12.97 -1.51 6.06
CA LEU A 39 -11.58 -1.13 5.83
C LEU A 39 -10.69 -2.34 5.58
N ILE A 40 -9.73 -2.14 4.71
CA ILE A 40 -8.62 -3.06 4.49
C ILE A 40 -7.35 -2.32 4.87
N LEU A 41 -6.48 -2.96 5.65
CA LEU A 41 -5.14 -2.46 5.94
C LEU A 41 -4.12 -3.49 5.46
N SER A 42 -3.23 -3.05 4.58
CA SER A 42 -2.14 -3.87 4.06
C SER A 42 -0.81 -3.15 4.24
N ARG A 43 0.26 -3.93 4.19
CA ARG A 43 1.62 -3.42 4.26
C ARG A 43 2.41 -3.99 3.09
N SER A 44 3.02 -3.10 2.32
CA SER A 44 3.84 -3.48 1.18
C SER A 44 5.31 -3.24 1.50
N HIS A 45 6.13 -4.25 1.22
CA HIS A 45 7.58 -4.13 1.26
C HIS A 45 8.07 -4.13 -0.18
N PHE A 46 8.68 -3.03 -0.61
CA PHE A 46 9.24 -2.90 -1.96
C PHE A 46 10.75 -2.92 -1.90
N LEU A 47 11.37 -3.84 -2.64
CA LEU A 47 12.82 -3.94 -2.69
C LEU A 47 13.41 -2.76 -3.45
N PRO A 48 14.65 -2.34 -3.13
CA PRO A 48 15.36 -1.37 -3.97
C PRO A 48 15.57 -1.96 -5.37
N ALA A 49 15.92 -1.14 -6.33
CA ALA A 49 16.13 -1.54 -7.71
C ALA A 49 14.84 -2.00 -8.42
N GLY A 50 13.79 -1.21 -8.25
CA GLY A 50 12.59 -1.35 -9.08
C GLY A 50 11.39 -1.96 -8.39
N GLY A 51 11.46 -2.24 -7.08
CA GLY A 51 10.27 -2.67 -6.34
C GLY A 51 9.19 -1.61 -6.41
N GLY A 52 7.97 -2.01 -6.71
CA GLY A 52 6.88 -1.06 -6.85
C GLY A 52 5.68 -1.63 -7.59
N THR A 53 4.87 -0.75 -8.13
CA THR A 53 3.68 -1.11 -8.90
C THR A 53 3.77 -0.54 -10.31
N ASP A 54 3.19 -1.25 -11.28
CA ASP A 54 2.96 -0.70 -12.60
C ASP A 54 1.85 0.37 -12.53
N PHE A 55 1.80 1.22 -13.54
CA PHE A 55 0.78 2.25 -13.62
C PHE A 55 -0.60 1.58 -13.79
N SER A 56 -1.45 1.73 -12.78
CA SER A 56 -2.72 1.00 -12.73
C SER A 56 -3.74 1.71 -11.86
N THR A 57 -4.98 1.25 -11.93
CA THR A 57 -6.07 1.78 -11.11
C THR A 57 -6.49 0.77 -10.04
N ASN A 58 -7.14 1.27 -9.00
CA ASN A 58 -7.84 0.46 -8.01
C ASN A 58 -9.26 1.02 -7.88
N ALA A 59 -10.25 0.15 -7.83
CA ALA A 59 -11.65 0.56 -7.67
C ALA A 59 -11.93 1.17 -6.29
N ALA A 60 -11.10 0.87 -5.31
CA ALA A 60 -11.24 1.41 -3.96
C ALA A 60 -10.54 2.77 -3.82
N GLU A 61 -11.14 3.64 -3.05
CA GLU A 61 -10.46 4.81 -2.52
C GLU A 61 -9.35 4.33 -1.58
N SER A 62 -8.18 4.98 -1.59
CA SER A 62 -7.04 4.50 -0.82
C SER A 62 -6.20 5.62 -0.22
N ILE A 63 -5.48 5.26 0.83
CA ILE A 63 -4.43 6.11 1.40
C ILE A 63 -3.17 5.25 1.46
N TYR A 64 -2.06 5.82 0.98
CA TYR A 64 -0.73 5.24 1.11
C TYR A 64 0.07 6.07 2.10
N TYR A 65 0.73 5.40 3.03
CA TYR A 65 1.58 6.03 4.03
C TYR A 65 2.95 5.37 3.99
N VAL A 66 4.01 6.17 3.79
CA VAL A 66 5.38 5.66 3.76
C VAL A 66 5.88 5.52 5.19
N ALA A 67 6.01 4.28 5.65
CA ALA A 67 6.49 3.99 7.00
C ALA A 67 8.01 3.93 7.05
N LYS A 68 8.68 3.60 5.95
CA LYS A 68 10.13 3.52 5.87
C LYS A 68 10.60 3.68 4.43
N GLY A 69 11.75 4.31 4.23
CA GLY A 69 12.37 4.44 2.92
C GLY A 69 11.77 5.55 2.08
N LYS A 70 11.90 5.43 0.77
CA LYS A 70 11.49 6.44 -0.20
C LYS A 70 10.77 5.78 -1.36
N LEU A 71 9.67 6.38 -1.78
CA LEU A 71 8.89 5.91 -2.93
C LEU A 71 8.60 7.07 -3.85
N LEU A 72 8.83 6.91 -5.14
CA LEU A 72 8.44 7.88 -6.14
C LEU A 72 6.99 7.59 -6.55
N PHE A 73 6.11 8.53 -6.29
CA PHE A 73 4.69 8.46 -6.64
C PHE A 73 4.45 9.19 -7.96
N LYS A 74 3.74 8.54 -8.87
CA LYS A 74 3.33 9.16 -10.12
C LYS A 74 1.83 8.99 -10.31
N GLY A 75 1.13 10.11 -10.50
CA GLY A 75 -0.30 10.15 -10.76
C GLY A 75 -0.63 10.26 -12.24
N GLU A 76 -1.94 10.30 -12.56
CA GLU A 76 -2.40 10.37 -13.95
C GLU A 76 -2.08 11.69 -14.63
N ASP A 77 -1.84 12.77 -13.86
CA ASP A 77 -1.41 14.06 -14.39
C ASP A 77 0.06 14.07 -14.84
N GLY A 78 0.76 12.96 -14.68
CA GLY A 78 2.16 12.82 -15.06
C GLY A 78 3.14 13.42 -14.06
N GLN A 79 2.66 14.03 -12.98
CA GLN A 79 3.54 14.57 -11.94
C GLN A 79 4.15 13.45 -11.12
N GLU A 80 5.43 13.62 -10.79
CA GLU A 80 6.16 12.71 -9.95
C GLU A 80 6.50 13.40 -8.63
N THR A 81 6.23 12.73 -7.52
CA THR A 81 6.50 13.25 -6.19
C THR A 81 7.25 12.21 -5.38
N LEU A 82 8.40 12.59 -4.83
CA LEU A 82 9.12 11.72 -3.93
C LEU A 82 8.43 11.75 -2.56
N LEU A 83 7.96 10.58 -2.14
CA LEU A 83 7.40 10.39 -0.81
C LEU A 83 8.48 9.83 0.09
N GLU A 84 8.70 10.45 1.21
CA GLU A 84 9.67 10.04 2.21
C GLU A 84 8.96 9.55 3.46
N GLU A 85 9.70 9.03 4.40
CA GLU A 85 9.16 8.51 5.65
C GLU A 85 8.23 9.51 6.33
N GLY A 86 7.01 9.10 6.63
CA GLY A 86 5.97 9.96 7.20
C GLY A 86 5.07 10.64 6.19
N ASP A 87 5.41 10.62 4.91
CA ASP A 87 4.56 11.20 3.88
C ASP A 87 3.42 10.26 3.49
N SER A 88 2.33 10.84 3.04
CA SER A 88 1.16 10.06 2.64
C SER A 88 0.47 10.68 1.43
N VAL A 89 -0.33 9.88 0.74
CA VAL A 89 -1.15 10.33 -0.37
C VAL A 89 -2.53 9.70 -0.29
N HIS A 90 -3.55 10.51 -0.49
CA HIS A 90 -4.94 10.08 -0.54
C HIS A 90 -5.36 10.01 -2.01
N ILE A 91 -5.83 8.86 -2.45
CA ILE A 91 -6.07 8.56 -3.85
C ILE A 91 -7.54 8.24 -4.06
N ALA A 92 -8.19 8.96 -4.97
CA ALA A 92 -9.58 8.69 -5.31
C ALA A 92 -9.73 7.32 -6.01
N ALA A 93 -10.91 6.75 -5.90
CA ALA A 93 -11.23 5.50 -6.62
C ALA A 93 -10.97 5.65 -8.12
N ASN A 94 -10.46 4.61 -8.74
CA ASN A 94 -10.22 4.52 -10.18
C ASN A 94 -9.22 5.56 -10.73
N SER A 95 -8.31 6.05 -9.90
CA SER A 95 -7.27 7.00 -10.33
C SER A 95 -5.99 6.24 -10.69
N PRO A 96 -5.50 6.36 -11.93
CA PRO A 96 -4.26 5.70 -12.33
C PRO A 96 -3.05 6.26 -11.55
N LYS A 97 -2.21 5.37 -11.06
CA LYS A 97 -1.00 5.74 -10.31
C LYS A 97 -0.01 4.58 -10.25
N CYS A 98 1.22 4.91 -9.91
CA CYS A 98 2.23 3.92 -9.57
C CYS A 98 3.18 4.45 -8.50
N VAL A 99 3.86 3.53 -7.83
CA VAL A 99 4.94 3.84 -6.89
C VAL A 99 6.15 3.00 -7.24
N THR A 100 7.34 3.55 -7.03
CA THR A 100 8.60 2.85 -7.30
C THR A 100 9.59 3.16 -6.19
N ASN A 101 10.25 2.12 -5.68
CA ASN A 101 11.34 2.32 -4.72
C ASN A 101 12.56 2.87 -5.44
N VAL A 102 12.90 4.11 -5.14
CA VAL A 102 14.06 4.80 -5.71
C VAL A 102 15.20 4.95 -4.70
N GLY A 103 15.04 4.35 -3.53
CA GLY A 103 16.03 4.38 -2.47
C GLY A 103 16.98 3.18 -2.54
N VAL A 104 17.82 3.06 -1.51
CA VAL A 104 18.86 2.01 -1.40
C VAL A 104 18.49 0.95 -0.37
N GLU A 105 17.35 1.07 0.28
CA GLU A 105 16.85 0.10 1.25
C GLU A 105 15.41 -0.30 0.91
N THR A 106 14.93 -1.37 1.52
CA THR A 106 13.54 -1.78 1.37
C THR A 106 12.62 -0.68 1.87
N ALA A 107 11.66 -0.27 1.05
CA ALA A 107 10.64 0.69 1.45
C ALA A 107 9.41 -0.04 1.99
N ILE A 108 8.81 0.53 3.04
CA ILE A 108 7.60 -0.03 3.66
C ILE A 108 6.48 0.99 3.51
N MET A 109 5.38 0.55 2.91
CA MET A 109 4.21 1.39 2.68
C MET A 109 2.98 0.73 3.31
N LEU A 110 2.24 1.49 4.11
CA LEU A 110 0.93 1.07 4.60
C LEU A 110 -0.12 1.51 3.59
N VAL A 111 -1.09 0.62 3.35
CA VAL A 111 -2.17 0.84 2.40
C VAL A 111 -3.49 0.67 3.12
N ILE A 112 -4.30 1.71 3.10
CA ILE A 112 -5.67 1.68 3.61
C ILE A 112 -6.60 1.74 2.41
N LEU A 113 -7.50 0.78 2.32
CA LEU A 113 -8.52 0.71 1.27
C LEU A 113 -9.91 0.75 1.88
N LEU A 114 -10.79 1.42 1.21
CA LEU A 114 -12.19 1.51 1.64
C LEU A 114 -13.11 0.72 0.71
#